data_5bb633abf58f5a65dfeb0163f0cab1fc
#
_entry.id   5bb633abf58f5a65dfeb0163f0cab1fc
#
_cell.length_a   1.000
_cell.length_b   1.000
_cell.length_c   1.000
_cell.angle_alpha   90.00
_cell.angle_beta   90.00
_cell.angle_gamma   90.00
#
_symmetry.space_group_name_H-M   'P 1'
#
loop_
_entity.id
_entity.type
_entity.pdbx_description
1 polymer ?
#
loop_
_entity_poly.entity_id
_entity_poly.type
_entity_poly.pdbx_seq_one_letter_code
_entity_poly.pdbx_strand_id
1 'polypeptide(L)'
;MSLFKTRIVLLISSMLLGGLPVGAVSAEDRQIYAGTPADERVASCGIIVSGDGIARIEPFVEADGDLAGRLELDVTKRSPSGQSQSRQAANFVNGRLGTTMISMEGPAEVAIVLSVKDRSGKTLCAMRRSIVLGSIPLKI
;
A
#
# COMPACT_ATOMS: atom_id res chain seq x y z
N MET A 1 57.93 -46.04 8.81
CA MET A 1 56.51 -45.88 8.67
C MET A 1 56.12 -44.43 8.81
N SER A 2 56.08 -43.73 7.78
CA SER A 2 55.67 -42.41 7.85
C SER A 2 54.19 -42.38 7.59
N LEU A 3 53.49 -41.80 8.51
CA LEU A 3 52.11 -41.53 8.36
C LEU A 3 51.97 -40.19 7.71
N PHE A 4 51.69 -40.23 6.49
CA PHE A 4 51.35 -38.98 5.82
C PHE A 4 50.00 -38.56 6.17
N LYS A 5 49.99 -37.69 7.06
CA LYS A 5 48.78 -36.92 7.27
C LYS A 5 48.73 -35.83 6.25
N THR A 6 48.18 -36.16 5.18
CA THR A 6 47.78 -35.13 4.24
C THR A 6 46.73 -34.30 4.91
N ARG A 7 47.14 -33.25 5.46
CA ARG A 7 46.21 -32.25 5.93
C ARG A 7 45.73 -31.50 4.73
N ILE A 8 44.63 -31.92 4.27
CA ILE A 8 43.89 -31.09 3.36
C ILE A 8 43.29 -29.98 4.21
N VAL A 9 43.95 -28.89 4.19
CA VAL A 9 43.38 -27.68 4.70
C VAL A 9 42.41 -27.22 3.66
N LEU A 10 41.22 -27.63 3.83
CA LEU A 10 40.12 -27.03 3.11
C LEU A 10 39.96 -25.62 3.65
N LEU A 11 40.61 -24.71 3.03
CA LEU A 11 40.28 -23.33 3.14
C LEU A 11 38.94 -23.14 2.43
N ILE A 12 37.93 -23.34 3.18
CA ILE A 12 36.63 -22.88 2.77
C ILE A 12 36.68 -21.39 2.93
N SER A 13 37.09 -20.72 1.92
CA SER A 13 36.78 -19.34 1.74
C SER A 13 35.32 -19.26 1.53
N SER A 14 34.60 -19.22 2.60
CA SER A 14 33.25 -18.73 2.54
C SER A 14 33.33 -17.25 2.21
N MET A 15 33.40 -16.99 0.98
CA MET A 15 33.00 -15.67 0.50
C MET A 15 31.52 -15.49 0.80
N LEU A 16 31.28 -15.08 1.97
CA LEU A 16 30.06 -14.39 2.26
C LEU A 16 30.08 -13.09 1.48
N LEU A 17 29.75 -13.19 0.26
CA LEU A 17 29.21 -12.06 -0.42
C LEU A 17 27.83 -11.83 0.17
N GLY A 18 27.84 -11.17 1.28
CA GLY A 18 26.69 -10.41 1.64
C GLY A 18 26.47 -9.37 0.58
N GLY A 19 25.99 -9.80 -0.55
CA GLY A 19 25.37 -8.88 -1.47
C GLY A 19 24.19 -8.33 -0.75
N LEU A 20 24.39 -7.25 -0.04
CA LEU A 20 23.30 -6.44 0.35
C LEU A 20 22.66 -5.98 -0.92
N PRO A 21 21.41 -6.35 -1.14
CA PRO A 21 20.62 -5.53 -1.97
C PRO A 21 20.55 -4.23 -1.17
N VAL A 22 21.39 -3.33 -1.47
CA VAL A 22 21.11 -1.95 -1.25
C VAL A 22 19.68 -1.80 -1.70
N GLY A 23 18.81 -1.43 -0.81
CA GLY A 23 17.44 -1.25 -1.15
C GLY A 23 17.37 -0.65 -2.52
N ALA A 24 17.33 -1.53 -3.48
CA ALA A 24 17.00 -1.12 -4.80
C ALA A 24 15.66 -0.49 -4.59
N VAL A 25 15.68 0.79 -4.48
CA VAL A 25 14.50 1.55 -4.60
C VAL A 25 13.90 1.04 -5.87
N SER A 26 12.95 0.16 -5.73
CA SER A 26 12.15 -0.18 -6.87
C SER A 26 11.69 1.17 -7.40
N ALA A 27 11.80 1.38 -8.68
CA ALA A 27 11.35 2.59 -9.34
C ALA A 27 9.87 2.89 -9.07
N GLU A 28 9.21 2.01 -8.36
CA GLU A 28 7.85 2.16 -7.90
C GLU A 28 7.85 2.41 -6.41
N ASP A 29 7.72 3.66 -6.04
CA ASP A 29 7.38 4.02 -4.68
C ASP A 29 5.97 3.55 -4.42
N ARG A 30 5.88 2.38 -3.85
CA ARG A 30 4.61 1.77 -3.48
C ARG A 30 4.50 1.74 -1.98
N GLN A 31 3.45 2.36 -1.46
CA GLN A 31 3.14 2.35 -0.03
C GLN A 31 1.76 1.82 0.22
N ILE A 32 1.64 1.02 1.25
CA ILE A 32 0.37 0.45 1.67
C ILE A 32 -0.02 1.11 2.99
N TYR A 33 -1.22 1.68 3.01
CA TYR A 33 -1.81 2.25 4.20
C TYR A 33 -3.00 1.41 4.61
N ALA A 34 -2.85 0.69 5.70
CA ALA A 34 -3.88 -0.22 6.18
C ALA A 34 -4.93 0.51 7.02
N GLY A 35 -6.16 0.10 6.82
CA GLY A 35 -7.27 0.49 7.68
C GLY A 35 -7.42 -0.42 8.88
N THR A 36 -8.48 -0.17 9.64
CA THR A 36 -8.83 -0.95 10.82
C THR A 36 -10.05 -1.80 10.53
N PRO A 37 -9.91 -3.13 10.48
CA PRO A 37 -11.06 -4.02 10.38
C PRO A 37 -11.95 -3.90 11.62
N ALA A 38 -13.25 -3.84 11.39
CA ALA A 38 -14.27 -3.78 12.44
C ALA A 38 -15.12 -5.05 12.47
N ASP A 39 -14.82 -6.03 11.62
CA ASP A 39 -15.56 -7.27 11.47
C ASP A 39 -14.59 -8.38 11.10
N GLU A 40 -14.82 -9.57 11.68
CA GLU A 40 -13.95 -10.73 11.45
C GLU A 40 -13.93 -11.22 10.00
N ARG A 41 -14.96 -10.91 9.24
CA ARG A 41 -15.07 -11.32 7.84
C ARG A 41 -14.13 -10.54 6.93
N VAL A 42 -13.54 -9.46 7.42
CA VAL A 42 -12.56 -8.66 6.69
C VAL A 42 -11.19 -8.82 7.34
N ALA A 43 -10.26 -9.39 6.61
CA ALA A 43 -8.89 -9.55 7.08
C ALA A 43 -8.12 -8.24 7.01
N SER A 44 -8.29 -7.48 5.93
CA SER A 44 -7.64 -6.18 5.77
C SER A 44 -8.39 -5.31 4.77
N CYS A 45 -8.22 -4.02 4.92
CA CYS A 45 -8.60 -3.03 3.93
C CYS A 45 -7.62 -1.87 3.97
N GLY A 46 -7.63 -1.05 2.97
CA GLY A 46 -6.77 0.13 2.93
C GLY A 46 -6.60 0.66 1.52
N ILE A 47 -5.51 1.37 1.35
CA ILE A 47 -5.12 1.91 0.05
C ILE A 47 -3.68 1.57 -0.27
N ILE A 48 -3.41 1.45 -1.55
CA ILE A 48 -2.07 1.35 -2.10
C ILE A 48 -1.81 2.64 -2.87
N VAL A 49 -0.75 3.34 -2.50
CA VAL A 49 -0.32 4.55 -3.18
C VAL A 49 0.95 4.23 -3.96
N SER A 50 0.94 4.49 -5.24
CA SER A 50 2.06 4.21 -6.12
C SER A 50 2.23 5.32 -7.15
N GLY A 51 3.38 5.33 -7.83
CA GLY A 51 3.68 6.24 -8.91
C GLY A 51 4.64 7.33 -8.52
N ASP A 52 5.29 7.88 -9.53
CA ASP A 52 6.23 8.99 -9.43
C ASP A 52 5.70 10.13 -10.31
N GLY A 53 5.55 11.30 -9.71
CA GLY A 53 4.93 12.45 -10.38
C GLY A 53 3.41 12.42 -10.37
N ILE A 54 2.81 11.38 -10.90
CA ILE A 54 1.38 11.13 -10.81
C ILE A 54 1.16 9.99 -9.84
N ALA A 55 0.52 10.28 -8.71
CA ALA A 55 0.20 9.27 -7.73
C ALA A 55 -1.08 8.54 -8.11
N ARG A 56 -1.06 7.23 -7.91
CA ARG A 56 -2.22 6.36 -8.06
C ARG A 56 -2.64 5.86 -6.70
N ILE A 57 -3.89 6.06 -6.38
CA ILE A 57 -4.48 5.61 -5.12
C ILE A 57 -5.47 4.50 -5.46
N GLU A 58 -5.18 3.31 -5.01
CA GLU A 58 -5.98 2.13 -5.27
C GLU A 58 -6.46 1.53 -3.97
N PRO A 59 -7.78 1.48 -3.73
CA PRO A 59 -8.30 0.83 -2.55
C PRO A 59 -8.24 -0.68 -2.67
N PHE A 60 -8.15 -1.35 -1.54
CA PHE A 60 -8.20 -2.80 -1.47
C PHE A 60 -9.03 -3.29 -0.29
N VAL A 61 -9.61 -4.44 -0.44
CA VAL A 61 -10.30 -5.20 0.60
C VAL A 61 -9.94 -6.66 0.46
N GLU A 62 -9.54 -7.27 1.56
CA GLU A 62 -9.38 -8.71 1.68
C GLU A 62 -10.45 -9.23 2.64
N ALA A 63 -11.39 -9.96 2.11
CA ALA A 63 -12.55 -10.43 2.85
C ALA A 63 -12.84 -11.90 2.55
N ASP A 64 -13.71 -12.49 3.37
CA ASP A 64 -14.19 -13.86 3.15
C ASP A 64 -14.82 -13.98 1.76
N GLY A 65 -14.67 -15.15 1.13
CA GLY A 65 -15.00 -15.37 -0.25
C GLY A 65 -16.47 -15.22 -0.63
N ASP A 66 -17.36 -15.21 0.33
CA ASP A 66 -18.80 -15.04 0.13
C ASP A 66 -19.31 -13.64 0.52
N LEU A 67 -18.44 -12.81 1.05
CA LEU A 67 -18.83 -11.48 1.52
C LEU A 67 -19.03 -10.53 0.36
N ALA A 68 -20.09 -9.77 0.41
CA ALA A 68 -20.41 -8.71 -0.52
C ALA A 68 -20.72 -7.42 0.21
N GLY A 69 -20.44 -6.32 -0.43
CA GLY A 69 -20.67 -5.01 0.17
C GLY A 69 -20.26 -3.87 -0.74
N ARG A 70 -20.01 -2.74 -0.14
CA ARG A 70 -19.67 -1.50 -0.81
C ARG A 70 -18.48 -0.83 -0.14
N LEU A 71 -17.54 -0.43 -0.95
CA LEU A 71 -16.42 0.41 -0.55
C LEU A 71 -16.68 1.83 -1.03
N GLU A 72 -16.48 2.80 -0.15
CA GLU A 72 -16.52 4.22 -0.47
C GLU A 72 -15.18 4.84 -0.16
N LEU A 73 -14.64 5.58 -1.12
CA LEU A 73 -13.37 6.28 -1.02
C LEU A 73 -13.61 7.76 -1.25
N ASP A 74 -13.25 8.57 -0.27
CA ASP A 74 -13.32 10.02 -0.32
C ASP A 74 -11.91 10.58 -0.21
N VAL A 75 -11.51 11.37 -1.19
CA VAL A 75 -10.17 11.93 -1.28
C VAL A 75 -10.25 13.43 -1.46
N THR A 76 -9.70 14.16 -0.52
CA THR A 76 -9.59 15.63 -0.60
C THR A 76 -8.14 15.99 -0.83
N LYS A 77 -7.88 16.66 -1.93
CA LYS A 77 -6.55 17.12 -2.32
C LYS A 77 -6.42 18.60 -2.04
N ARG A 78 -5.34 18.99 -1.38
CA ARG A 78 -4.94 20.39 -1.20
C ARG A 78 -3.58 20.61 -1.84
N SER A 79 -3.49 21.60 -2.69
CA SER A 79 -2.26 22.00 -3.36
C SER A 79 -2.17 23.51 -3.43
N PRO A 80 -1.02 24.08 -3.83
CA PRO A 80 -0.90 25.53 -4.02
C PRO A 80 -1.91 26.09 -5.01
N SER A 81 -2.40 25.28 -5.95
CA SER A 81 -3.39 25.69 -6.95
C SER A 81 -4.83 25.59 -6.46
N GLY A 82 -5.07 25.08 -5.28
CA GLY A 82 -6.41 24.99 -4.72
C GLY A 82 -6.74 23.65 -4.08
N GLN A 83 -8.02 23.42 -3.89
CA GLN A 83 -8.55 22.21 -3.26
C GLN A 83 -9.50 21.49 -4.21
N SER A 84 -9.43 20.19 -4.24
CA SER A 84 -10.35 19.34 -4.98
C SER A 84 -10.77 18.14 -4.14
N GLN A 85 -11.95 17.62 -4.43
CA GLN A 85 -12.49 16.45 -3.77
C GLN A 85 -12.95 15.43 -4.80
N SER A 86 -12.60 14.18 -4.58
CA SER A 86 -13.02 13.06 -5.41
C SER A 86 -13.68 12.02 -4.52
N ARG A 87 -14.80 11.48 -4.98
CA ARG A 87 -15.50 10.39 -4.33
C ARG A 87 -15.67 9.26 -5.31
N GLN A 88 -15.35 8.07 -4.85
CA GLN A 88 -15.59 6.86 -5.60
C GLN A 88 -16.25 5.83 -4.72
N ALA A 89 -17.13 5.05 -5.34
CA ALA A 89 -17.75 3.93 -4.67
C ALA A 89 -17.66 2.71 -5.59
N ALA A 90 -17.41 1.57 -5.01
CA ALA A 90 -17.34 0.32 -5.73
C ALA A 90 -17.99 -0.79 -4.91
N ASN A 91 -18.73 -1.63 -5.57
CA ASN A 91 -19.27 -2.83 -4.95
C ASN A 91 -18.24 -3.94 -5.02
N PHE A 92 -18.18 -4.74 -3.97
CA PHE A 92 -17.41 -5.96 -4.00
C PHE A 92 -18.34 -7.15 -3.80
N VAL A 93 -17.99 -8.24 -4.45
CA VAL A 93 -18.72 -9.50 -4.39
C VAL A 93 -17.72 -10.63 -4.26
N ASN A 94 -18.12 -11.69 -3.57
CA ASN A 94 -17.24 -12.84 -3.34
C ASN A 94 -15.90 -12.45 -2.72
N GLY A 95 -15.93 -11.47 -1.81
CA GLY A 95 -14.73 -10.98 -1.13
C GLY A 95 -13.75 -10.21 -2.00
N ARG A 96 -14.13 -9.87 -3.23
CA ARG A 96 -13.25 -9.19 -4.19
C ARG A 96 -13.80 -7.86 -4.64
N LEU A 97 -12.92 -6.89 -4.63
CA LEU A 97 -13.16 -5.58 -5.18
C LEU A 97 -12.68 -5.53 -6.64
N GLY A 98 -13.51 -4.97 -7.51
CA GLY A 98 -13.09 -4.66 -8.87
C GLY A 98 -12.02 -3.57 -8.89
N THR A 99 -11.46 -3.32 -10.06
CA THR A 99 -10.43 -2.30 -10.22
C THR A 99 -11.02 -0.91 -10.05
N THR A 100 -10.55 -0.19 -9.06
CA THR A 100 -10.90 1.20 -8.79
C THR A 100 -9.64 1.96 -8.47
N MET A 101 -9.43 3.11 -9.10
CA MET A 101 -8.21 3.87 -8.93
C MET A 101 -8.48 5.36 -9.11
N ILE A 102 -7.85 6.16 -8.25
CA ILE A 102 -7.81 7.62 -8.40
C ILE A 102 -6.37 8.01 -8.71
N SER A 103 -6.20 8.80 -9.76
CA SER A 103 -4.89 9.39 -10.09
C SER A 103 -4.89 10.87 -9.74
N MET A 104 -3.79 11.34 -9.17
CA MET A 104 -3.64 12.76 -8.87
C MET A 104 -2.19 13.21 -8.94
N GLU A 105 -2.01 14.46 -9.29
CA GLU A 105 -0.69 15.08 -9.39
C GLU A 105 -0.26 15.65 -8.05
N GLY A 106 1.02 15.46 -7.75
CA GLY A 106 1.67 16.16 -6.66
C GLY A 106 2.44 17.39 -7.17
N PRO A 107 2.98 18.21 -6.26
CA PRO A 107 2.91 18.06 -4.80
C PRO A 107 1.54 18.43 -4.24
N ALA A 108 1.11 17.68 -3.26
CA ALA A 108 -0.18 17.90 -2.62
C ALA A 108 -0.26 17.24 -1.25
N GLU A 109 -1.11 17.77 -0.40
CA GLU A 109 -1.55 17.12 0.81
C GLU A 109 -2.90 16.47 0.54
N VAL A 110 -3.06 15.22 0.90
CA VAL A 110 -4.24 14.45 0.56
C VAL A 110 -4.83 13.83 1.80
N ALA A 111 -6.09 14.15 2.07
CA ALA A 111 -6.87 13.53 3.13
C ALA A 111 -7.74 12.43 2.53
N ILE A 112 -7.64 11.23 3.09
CA ILE A 112 -8.30 10.05 2.56
C ILE A 112 -9.18 9.45 3.63
N VAL A 113 -10.42 9.17 3.26
CA VAL A 113 -11.38 8.44 4.09
C VAL A 113 -11.89 7.25 3.31
N LEU A 114 -11.70 6.08 3.86
CA LEU A 114 -12.16 4.82 3.28
C LEU A 114 -13.17 4.19 4.23
N SER A 115 -14.27 3.73 3.69
CA SER A 115 -15.30 3.01 4.43
C SER A 115 -15.75 1.79 3.66
N VAL A 116 -15.73 0.65 4.32
CA VAL A 116 -16.20 -0.62 3.76
C VAL A 116 -17.41 -1.07 4.56
N LYS A 117 -18.52 -1.27 3.88
CA LYS A 117 -19.78 -1.67 4.51
C LYS A 117 -20.34 -2.92 3.84
N ASP A 118 -21.04 -3.73 4.61
CA ASP A 118 -21.80 -4.82 4.05
C ASP A 118 -23.14 -4.34 3.47
N ARG A 119 -23.94 -5.24 2.93
CA ARG A 119 -25.22 -4.92 2.32
C ARG A 119 -26.24 -4.38 3.32
N SER A 120 -26.07 -4.65 4.61
CA SER A 120 -26.91 -4.12 5.66
C SER A 120 -26.51 -2.72 6.12
N GLY A 121 -25.38 -2.21 5.63
CA GLY A 121 -24.84 -0.92 6.04
C GLY A 121 -23.92 -0.98 7.25
N LYS A 122 -23.59 -2.18 7.73
CA LYS A 122 -22.64 -2.35 8.83
C LYS A 122 -21.23 -2.03 8.35
N THR A 123 -20.50 -1.22 9.10
CA THR A 123 -19.10 -0.94 8.81
C THR A 123 -18.24 -2.17 9.09
N LEU A 124 -17.53 -2.61 8.08
CA LEU A 124 -16.64 -3.77 8.13
C LEU A 124 -15.18 -3.39 8.30
N CYS A 125 -14.79 -2.25 7.77
CA CYS A 125 -13.44 -1.73 7.83
C CYS A 125 -13.45 -0.24 7.51
N ALA A 126 -12.55 0.50 8.12
CA ALA A 126 -12.45 1.94 7.89
C ALA A 126 -11.02 2.41 7.98
N MET A 127 -10.73 3.47 7.22
CA MET A 127 -9.43 4.13 7.26
C MET A 127 -9.62 5.64 7.13
N ARG A 128 -8.84 6.38 7.89
CA ARG A 128 -8.73 7.83 7.74
C ARG A 128 -7.26 8.18 7.82
N ARG A 129 -6.75 8.85 6.81
CA ARG A 129 -5.34 9.20 6.76
C ARG A 129 -5.07 10.43 5.92
N SER A 130 -4.06 11.19 6.35
CA SER A 130 -3.48 12.27 5.55
C SER A 130 -2.10 11.86 5.08
N ILE A 131 -1.84 12.05 3.80
CA ILE A 131 -0.55 11.75 3.18
C ILE A 131 -0.06 12.95 2.38
N VAL A 132 1.23 13.00 2.15
CA VAL A 132 1.86 14.03 1.32
C VAL A 132 2.36 13.37 0.03
N LEU A 133 1.92 13.90 -1.09
CA LEU A 133 2.36 13.48 -2.41
C LEU A 133 3.44 14.41 -2.93
N GLY A 134 4.58 13.85 -3.31
CA GLY A 134 5.68 14.62 -3.84
C GLY A 134 6.38 15.49 -2.80
N SER A 135 7.33 16.29 -3.26
CA SER A 135 8.07 17.20 -2.41
C SER A 135 7.36 18.54 -2.36
N ILE A 136 6.91 18.94 -1.18
CA ILE A 136 6.48 20.31 -0.97
C ILE A 136 7.74 21.14 -0.73
N PRO A 137 8.06 22.14 -1.59
CA PRO A 137 9.22 22.99 -1.35
C PRO A 137 9.08 23.68 -0.01
N LEU A 138 10.08 23.53 0.84
CA LEU A 138 10.19 24.33 2.03
C LEU A 138 10.39 25.78 1.62
N LYS A 139 9.45 26.61 1.94
CA LYS A 139 9.67 28.06 1.86
C LYS A 139 10.52 28.47 3.05
N ILE A 140 11.71 28.79 2.72
CA ILE A 140 12.59 29.43 3.69
C ILE A 140 12.30 30.92 3.68
#